data_29658c489c1feb58eb5bc5858ce2de6e
#
_entry.id   29658c489c1feb58eb5bc5858ce2de6e
#
_cell.length_a   1.000
_cell.length_b   1.000
_cell.length_c   1.000
_cell.angle_alpha   90.00
_cell.angle_beta   90.00
_cell.angle_gamma   90.00
#
_symmetry.space_group_name_H-M   'P 1'
#
loop_
_entity.id
_entity.type
_entity.pdbx_description
1 polymer ?
#
loop_
_entity_poly.entity_id
_entity_poly.type
_entity_poly.pdbx_seq_one_letter_code
_entity_poly.pdbx_strand_id
1 'polypeptide(L)'
;AVQVGTRFAVAKESNAHQNFKDKILKAKDIDTVISASVVGHPVRAIKNKLATEYNQAEKDFLAGKKTQEEIEELGEGALRNAVVDGDVEYGSVMAGQIAGLVRKEETCAEILEDLYTGAAKVIKEEAARWADVNV
;
A
#
# COMPACT_ATOMS: atom_id res chain seq x y z
N ALA A 1 -17.69 -3.50 -8.55
CA ALA A 1 -17.26 -3.18 -7.18
C ALA A 1 -15.78 -2.79 -7.18
N VAL A 2 -15.36 -1.97 -6.21
CA VAL A 2 -13.96 -1.58 -5.99
C VAL A 2 -13.56 -1.92 -4.56
N GLN A 3 -12.27 -2.18 -4.35
CA GLN A 3 -11.69 -2.41 -3.03
C GLN A 3 -10.66 -1.30 -2.76
N VAL A 4 -10.90 -0.50 -1.73
CA VAL A 4 -10.06 0.66 -1.37
C VAL A 4 -9.45 0.42 0.00
N GLY A 5 -8.15 0.12 0.04
CA GLY A 5 -7.43 -0.14 1.30
C GLY A 5 -6.60 1.06 1.75
N THR A 6 -5.58 1.42 0.98
CA THR A 6 -4.54 2.39 1.38
C THR A 6 -5.10 3.75 1.78
N ARG A 7 -6.12 4.26 1.08
CA ARG A 7 -6.74 5.56 1.40
C ARG A 7 -7.44 5.52 2.77
N PHE A 8 -8.13 4.41 3.09
CA PHE A 8 -8.74 4.24 4.41
C PHE A 8 -7.73 3.95 5.51
N ALA A 9 -6.58 3.35 5.19
CA ALA A 9 -5.52 3.11 6.16
C ALA A 9 -4.94 4.43 6.73
N VAL A 10 -5.00 5.53 5.97
CA VAL A 10 -4.58 6.88 6.40
C VAL A 10 -5.75 7.77 6.82
N ALA A 11 -6.98 7.25 6.89
CA ALA A 11 -8.12 8.04 7.33
C ALA A 11 -7.95 8.54 8.78
N LYS A 12 -8.61 9.65 9.13
CA LYS A 12 -8.58 10.23 10.48
C LYS A 12 -9.05 9.23 11.54
N GLU A 13 -10.04 8.41 11.20
CA GLU A 13 -10.60 7.39 12.09
C GLU A 13 -9.78 6.09 12.15
N SER A 14 -8.75 5.95 11.29
CA SER A 14 -7.85 4.80 11.35
C SER A 14 -6.99 4.86 12.62
N ASN A 15 -6.92 3.74 13.35
CA ASN A 15 -6.10 3.58 14.54
C ASN A 15 -4.61 3.33 14.24
N ALA A 16 -4.20 3.38 12.95
CA ALA A 16 -2.80 3.25 12.59
C ALA A 16 -1.97 4.40 13.17
N HIS A 17 -0.75 4.08 13.63
CA HIS A 17 0.19 5.05 14.17
C HIS A 17 0.46 6.18 13.16
N GLN A 18 0.64 7.41 13.64
CA GLN A 18 0.82 8.57 12.75
C GLN A 18 2.02 8.42 11.82
N ASN A 19 3.13 7.85 12.28
CA ASN A 19 4.30 7.58 11.43
C ASN A 19 3.95 6.70 10.22
N PHE A 20 3.07 5.69 10.41
CA PHE A 20 2.59 4.83 9.32
C PHE A 20 1.81 5.63 8.29
N LYS A 21 0.85 6.46 8.74
CA LYS A 21 0.07 7.35 7.88
C LYS A 21 0.98 8.33 7.14
N ASP A 22 1.87 9.00 7.84
CA ASP A 22 2.82 9.97 7.28
C ASP A 22 3.74 9.36 6.24
N LYS A 23 4.20 8.11 6.45
CA LYS A 23 5.04 7.39 5.49
C LYS A 23 4.30 7.17 4.17
N ILE A 24 3.01 6.81 4.24
CA ILE A 24 2.15 6.65 3.05
C ILE A 24 1.90 8.00 2.37
N LEU A 25 1.55 9.05 3.14
CA LEU A 25 1.25 10.39 2.61
C LEU A 25 2.44 11.05 1.90
N LYS A 26 3.65 10.68 2.28
CA LYS A 26 4.91 11.14 1.67
C LYS A 26 5.38 10.29 0.50
N ALA A 27 4.73 9.14 0.26
CA ALA A 27 5.12 8.20 -0.79
C ALA A 27 4.95 8.80 -2.20
N LYS A 28 5.83 8.40 -3.10
CA LYS A 28 5.75 8.65 -4.55
C LYS A 28 5.31 7.39 -5.29
N ASP A 29 5.02 7.52 -6.56
CA ASP A 29 4.51 6.42 -7.40
C ASP A 29 5.46 5.22 -7.46
N ILE A 30 6.78 5.45 -7.29
CA ILE A 30 7.83 4.42 -7.36
C ILE A 30 8.24 3.89 -6.00
N ASP A 31 7.63 4.34 -4.91
CA ASP A 31 8.09 4.02 -3.55
C ASP A 31 7.53 2.70 -3.01
N THR A 32 6.69 1.99 -3.77
CA THR A 32 6.23 0.66 -3.37
C THR A 32 7.09 -0.45 -3.98
N VAL A 33 7.20 -1.55 -3.27
CA VAL A 33 7.89 -2.76 -3.69
C VAL A 33 7.11 -4.00 -3.25
N ILE A 34 7.25 -5.08 -3.99
CA ILE A 34 6.73 -6.40 -3.58
C ILE A 34 7.87 -7.18 -2.93
N SER A 35 7.59 -7.83 -1.82
CA SER A 35 8.48 -8.74 -1.10
C SER A 35 7.76 -10.05 -0.78
N ALA A 36 8.47 -11.05 -0.27
CA ALA A 36 7.99 -12.37 0.10
C ALA A 36 7.35 -13.16 -1.06
N SER A 37 7.71 -12.82 -2.32
CA SER A 37 7.19 -13.50 -3.51
C SER A 37 7.69 -14.94 -3.62
N VAL A 38 8.95 -15.19 -3.25
CA VAL A 38 9.58 -16.52 -3.37
C VAL A 38 9.02 -17.53 -2.37
N VAL A 39 8.42 -17.06 -1.27
CA VAL A 39 7.77 -17.91 -0.27
C VAL A 39 6.25 -18.03 -0.45
N GLY A 40 5.72 -17.50 -1.55
CA GLY A 40 4.30 -17.66 -1.91
C GLY A 40 3.33 -16.69 -1.23
N HIS A 41 3.83 -15.73 -0.46
CA HIS A 41 3.04 -14.72 0.26
C HIS A 41 3.39 -13.29 -0.14
N PRO A 42 3.20 -12.90 -1.42
CA PRO A 42 3.62 -11.59 -1.90
C PRO A 42 2.91 -10.46 -1.16
N VAL A 43 3.68 -9.52 -0.64
CA VAL A 43 3.19 -8.33 0.05
C VAL A 43 3.73 -7.09 -0.64
N ARG A 44 2.85 -6.10 -0.88
CA ARG A 44 3.27 -4.79 -1.34
C ARG A 44 3.35 -3.81 -0.17
N ALA A 45 4.49 -3.16 -0.05
CA ALA A 45 4.75 -2.19 1.02
C ALA A 45 5.57 -0.99 0.49
N ILE A 46 5.61 0.10 1.25
CA ILE A 46 6.51 1.22 1.00
C ILE A 46 7.96 0.76 1.25
N LYS A 47 8.87 1.15 0.37
CA LYS A 47 10.31 0.87 0.50
C LYS A 47 10.87 1.42 1.82
N ASN A 48 11.57 0.57 2.55
CA ASN A 48 12.28 0.89 3.78
C ASN A 48 13.42 -0.13 4.00
N LYS A 49 14.00 -0.17 5.19
CA LYS A 49 15.09 -1.11 5.49
C LYS A 49 14.61 -2.56 5.46
N LEU A 50 13.44 -2.86 6.05
CA LEU A 50 12.86 -4.20 6.02
C LEU A 50 12.67 -4.69 4.57
N ALA A 51 12.12 -3.86 3.69
CA ALA A 51 11.93 -4.22 2.29
C ALA A 51 13.26 -4.50 1.57
N THR A 52 14.32 -3.80 1.95
CA THR A 52 15.67 -4.04 1.42
C THR A 52 16.25 -5.36 1.91
N GLU A 53 16.05 -5.67 3.21
CA GLU A 53 16.46 -6.96 3.81
C GLU A 53 15.71 -8.13 3.19
N TYR A 54 14.39 -7.99 2.97
CA TYR A 54 13.61 -8.98 2.24
C TYR A 54 14.16 -9.24 0.84
N ASN A 55 14.41 -8.19 0.07
CA ASN A 55 14.94 -8.33 -1.28
C ASN A 55 16.31 -9.04 -1.30
N GLN A 56 17.14 -8.82 -0.28
CA GLN A 56 18.41 -9.53 -0.16
C GLN A 56 18.20 -10.99 0.26
N ALA A 57 17.33 -11.23 1.25
CA ALA A 57 17.01 -12.58 1.71
C ALA A 57 16.40 -13.46 0.59
N GLU A 58 15.54 -12.88 -0.25
CA GLU A 58 14.97 -13.59 -1.41
C GLU A 58 16.05 -13.98 -2.43
N LYS A 59 17.04 -13.12 -2.69
CA LYS A 59 18.18 -13.45 -3.54
C LYS A 59 19.04 -14.57 -2.94
N ASP A 60 19.27 -14.52 -1.63
CA ASP A 60 20.04 -15.53 -0.91
C ASP A 60 19.31 -16.88 -0.88
N PHE A 61 17.98 -16.87 -0.77
CA PHE A 61 17.15 -18.06 -0.90
C PHE A 61 17.27 -18.71 -2.30
N LEU A 62 17.13 -17.90 -3.35
CA LEU A 62 17.30 -18.38 -4.72
C LEU A 62 18.70 -18.89 -5.01
N ALA A 63 19.70 -18.39 -4.29
CA ALA A 63 21.08 -18.88 -4.34
C ALA A 63 21.36 -20.09 -3.42
N GLY A 64 20.35 -20.61 -2.71
CA GLY A 64 20.48 -21.74 -1.78
C GLY A 64 21.23 -21.42 -0.49
N LYS A 65 21.33 -20.12 -0.11
CA LYS A 65 22.05 -19.67 1.09
C LYS A 65 21.14 -19.45 2.30
N LYS A 66 19.85 -19.31 2.08
CA LYS A 66 18.82 -19.14 3.11
C LYS A 66 17.69 -20.12 2.92
N THR A 67 16.96 -20.40 4.00
CA THR A 67 15.74 -21.22 3.98
C THR A 67 14.50 -20.36 3.85
N GLN A 68 13.36 -20.99 3.60
CA GLN A 68 12.06 -20.31 3.56
C GLN A 68 11.70 -19.73 4.94
N GLU A 69 11.95 -20.51 6.00
CA GLU A 69 11.68 -20.12 7.38
C GLU A 69 12.42 -18.83 7.75
N GLU A 70 13.69 -18.71 7.36
CA GLU A 70 14.48 -17.50 7.61
C GLU A 70 13.93 -16.25 6.90
N ILE A 71 13.19 -16.41 5.81
CA ILE A 71 12.49 -15.29 5.14
C ILE A 71 11.18 -14.97 5.86
N GLU A 72 10.43 -15.99 6.26
CA GLU A 72 9.16 -15.81 6.98
C GLU A 72 9.37 -15.12 8.32
N GLU A 73 10.43 -15.45 9.04
CA GLU A 73 10.83 -14.80 10.31
C GLU A 73 11.04 -13.28 10.16
N LEU A 74 11.55 -12.81 9.02
CA LEU A 74 11.69 -11.36 8.76
C LEU A 74 10.35 -10.62 8.77
N GLY A 75 9.27 -11.32 8.43
CA GLY A 75 7.92 -10.76 8.37
C GLY A 75 7.14 -10.87 9.68
N GLU A 76 7.60 -11.68 10.60
CA GLU A 76 6.87 -11.94 11.83
C GLU A 76 6.70 -10.67 12.66
N GLY A 77 5.45 -10.30 12.92
CA GLY A 77 5.13 -9.07 13.65
C GLY A 77 5.37 -7.76 12.90
N ALA A 78 6.00 -7.78 11.73
CA ALA A 78 6.44 -6.56 11.03
C ALA A 78 5.29 -5.59 10.70
N LEU A 79 4.11 -6.09 10.36
CA LEU A 79 2.93 -5.25 10.15
C LEU A 79 2.51 -4.55 11.44
N ARG A 80 2.47 -5.27 12.55
CA ARG A 80 2.13 -4.71 13.87
C ARG A 80 3.12 -3.62 14.27
N ASN A 81 4.42 -3.86 14.09
CA ASN A 81 5.47 -2.90 14.39
C ASN A 81 5.25 -1.58 13.65
N ALA A 82 4.88 -1.63 12.35
CA ALA A 82 4.58 -0.43 11.57
C ALA A 82 3.28 0.26 12.01
N VAL A 83 2.19 -0.51 12.16
CA VAL A 83 0.83 0.03 12.35
C VAL A 83 0.59 0.47 13.79
N VAL A 84 1.10 -0.27 14.77
CA VAL A 84 0.84 -0.05 16.20
C VAL A 84 1.98 0.72 16.83
N ASP A 85 3.23 0.27 16.62
CA ASP A 85 4.40 0.81 17.29
C ASP A 85 5.04 1.98 16.51
N GLY A 86 4.63 2.19 15.25
CA GLY A 86 5.07 3.29 14.40
C GLY A 86 6.49 3.14 13.86
N ASP A 87 7.04 1.92 13.88
CA ASP A 87 8.33 1.63 13.25
C ASP A 87 8.16 1.52 11.73
N VAL A 88 8.46 2.59 11.03
CA VAL A 88 8.37 2.65 9.56
C VAL A 88 9.67 2.30 8.85
N GLU A 89 10.72 1.96 9.61
CA GLU A 89 12.03 1.55 9.08
C GLU A 89 12.15 0.02 8.99
N TYR A 90 11.79 -0.68 10.06
CA TYR A 90 11.83 -2.14 10.17
C TYR A 90 10.46 -2.80 10.24
N GLY A 91 9.38 -2.03 10.31
CA GLY A 91 8.01 -2.51 10.19
C GLY A 91 7.54 -2.57 8.73
N SER A 92 6.56 -3.41 8.45
CA SER A 92 5.95 -3.52 7.12
C SER A 92 4.89 -2.44 6.91
N VAL A 93 5.22 -1.38 6.18
CA VAL A 93 4.28 -0.32 5.80
C VAL A 93 3.51 -0.76 4.56
N MET A 94 2.53 -1.64 4.77
CA MET A 94 1.72 -2.19 3.67
C MET A 94 0.88 -1.10 3.00
N ALA A 95 1.04 -0.96 1.69
CA ALA A 95 0.31 0.00 0.88
C ALA A 95 0.26 -0.45 -0.59
N GLY A 96 -0.86 -0.19 -1.26
CA GLY A 96 -1.02 -0.50 -2.68
C GLY A 96 -0.22 0.44 -3.59
N GLN A 97 -0.19 0.13 -4.89
CA GLN A 97 0.51 0.93 -5.90
C GLN A 97 0.06 2.41 -5.93
N ILE A 98 -1.20 2.67 -5.54
CA ILE A 98 -1.77 4.01 -5.53
C ILE A 98 -1.30 4.86 -4.34
N ALA A 99 -0.41 4.36 -3.49
CA ALA A 99 0.07 5.11 -2.33
C ALA A 99 0.55 6.52 -2.71
N GLY A 100 1.25 6.65 -3.83
CA GLY A 100 1.69 7.94 -4.37
C GLY A 100 0.57 8.91 -4.74
N LEU A 101 -0.69 8.46 -4.85
CA LEU A 101 -1.86 9.31 -5.09
C LEU A 101 -2.57 9.75 -3.81
N VAL A 102 -2.28 9.12 -2.67
CA VAL A 102 -2.87 9.48 -1.37
C VAL A 102 -2.10 10.65 -0.78
N ARG A 103 -2.69 11.83 -0.77
CA ARG A 103 -2.00 13.10 -0.47
C ARG A 103 -2.45 13.78 0.81
N LYS A 104 -3.55 13.36 1.39
CA LYS A 104 -4.14 13.99 2.58
C LYS A 104 -4.82 12.96 3.48
N GLU A 105 -4.86 13.28 4.74
CA GLU A 105 -5.64 12.55 5.74
C GLU A 105 -7.06 13.12 5.75
N GLU A 106 -8.03 12.25 5.46
CA GLU A 106 -9.45 12.59 5.34
C GLU A 106 -10.26 11.75 6.32
N THR A 107 -11.48 12.16 6.60
CA THR A 107 -12.44 11.30 7.28
C THR A 107 -12.95 10.20 6.34
N CYS A 108 -13.42 9.09 6.90
CA CYS A 108 -14.04 8.03 6.10
C CYS A 108 -15.24 8.56 5.31
N ALA A 109 -16.01 9.49 5.87
CA ALA A 109 -17.14 10.11 5.20
C ALA A 109 -16.71 10.94 3.97
N GLU A 110 -15.65 11.75 4.12
CA GLU A 110 -15.08 12.53 3.01
C GLU A 110 -14.56 11.62 1.89
N ILE A 111 -13.90 10.51 2.25
CA ILE A 111 -13.41 9.52 1.29
C ILE A 111 -14.57 8.89 0.51
N LEU A 112 -15.62 8.46 1.19
CA LEU A 112 -16.79 7.85 0.56
C LEU A 112 -17.51 8.83 -0.38
N GLU A 113 -17.71 10.07 0.07
CA GLU A 113 -18.35 11.11 -0.74
C GLU A 113 -17.54 11.40 -2.01
N ASP A 114 -16.23 11.55 -1.88
CA ASP A 114 -15.33 11.80 -3.02
C ASP A 114 -15.34 10.62 -4.01
N LEU A 115 -15.32 9.39 -3.54
CA LEU A 115 -15.38 8.21 -4.38
C LEU A 115 -16.72 8.14 -5.14
N TYR A 116 -17.83 8.40 -4.48
CA TYR A 116 -19.16 8.32 -5.08
C TYR A 116 -19.40 9.45 -6.09
N THR A 117 -19.13 10.69 -5.67
CA THR A 117 -19.33 11.86 -6.54
C THR A 117 -18.34 11.90 -7.69
N GLY A 118 -17.08 11.52 -7.43
CA GLY A 118 -16.04 11.39 -8.45
C GLY A 118 -16.40 10.35 -9.50
N ALA A 119 -16.86 9.17 -9.09
CA ALA A 119 -17.32 8.13 -10.02
C ALA A 119 -18.49 8.61 -10.87
N ALA A 120 -19.50 9.24 -10.26
CA ALA A 120 -20.67 9.78 -10.98
C ALA A 120 -20.25 10.85 -12.00
N LYS A 121 -19.29 11.71 -11.66
CA LYS A 121 -18.73 12.73 -12.55
C LYS A 121 -18.04 12.08 -13.75
N VAL A 122 -17.12 11.14 -13.52
CA VAL A 122 -16.38 10.46 -14.58
C VAL A 122 -17.33 9.73 -15.53
N ILE A 123 -18.33 9.02 -15.01
CA ILE A 123 -19.33 8.32 -15.84
C ILE A 123 -20.09 9.32 -16.75
N LYS A 124 -20.51 10.48 -16.22
CA LYS A 124 -21.21 11.49 -16.99
C LYS A 124 -20.31 12.12 -18.07
N GLU A 125 -19.07 12.43 -17.74
CA GLU A 125 -18.11 13.03 -18.66
C GLU A 125 -17.74 12.07 -19.80
N GLU A 126 -17.51 10.79 -19.49
CA GLU A 126 -17.24 9.78 -20.51
C GLU A 126 -18.47 9.50 -21.39
N ALA A 127 -19.65 9.38 -20.79
CA ALA A 127 -20.89 9.22 -21.57
C ALA A 127 -21.09 10.39 -22.56
N ALA A 128 -20.84 11.63 -22.13
CA ALA A 128 -20.92 12.80 -23.01
C ALA A 128 -19.86 12.78 -24.13
N ARG A 129 -18.64 12.35 -23.83
CA ARG A 129 -17.54 12.23 -24.81
C ARG A 129 -17.86 11.23 -25.93
N TRP A 130 -18.58 10.15 -25.61
CA TRP A 130 -18.90 9.08 -26.56
C TRP A 130 -20.29 9.23 -27.22
N ALA A 131 -21.10 10.22 -26.81
CA ALA A 131 -22.46 10.40 -27.29
C ALA A 131 -22.55 10.65 -28.83
N ASP A 132 -21.51 11.27 -29.39
CA ASP A 132 -21.46 11.64 -30.85
C ASP A 132 -20.67 10.62 -31.69
N VAL A 133 -20.18 9.54 -31.08
CA VAL A 133 -19.45 8.48 -31.81
C VAL A 133 -20.46 7.49 -32.36
N ASN A 134 -20.71 7.58 -33.67
CA ASN A 134 -21.50 6.58 -34.42
C ASN A 134 -20.67 5.28 -34.52
N VAL A 135 -21.11 4.23 -33.83
CA VAL A 135 -20.58 2.86 -33.93
C VAL A 135 -21.36 2.10 -34.98
#